data_6eb22a986f12502f2eec238acd138392
#
_entry.id   6eb22a986f12502f2eec238acd138392
#
_cell.length_a   1.000
_cell.length_b   1.000
_cell.length_c   1.000
_cell.angle_alpha   90.00
_cell.angle_beta   90.00
_cell.angle_gamma   90.00
#
_symmetry.space_group_name_H-M   'P 1'
#
loop_
_entity.id
_entity.type
_entity.pdbx_description
1 polymer ?
#
loop_
_entity_poly.entity_id
_entity_poly.type
_entity_poly.pdbx_seq_one_letter_code
_entity_poly.pdbx_strand_id
1 'polypeptide(L)'
;MKLKIGITCYPTVGGSGVVATELGKMLAEKGHEIHFISSSIPFRLNKMYCNIFYHQVEVNSYSVFQYPPYDLALASKMADVVKREKLDILHVHYAIPHAVCAILAKQMSGNEVKIVTTLHGTDITVLGQDPSLTNLIKFGIEQSDVVTGVSNSLVQQTHELIAPDK
;
A
#
# COMPACT_ATOMS: atom_id res chain seq x y z
N MET A 1 -17.32 -15.49 1.39
CA MET A 1 -15.89 -15.86 1.61
C MET A 1 -15.26 -14.78 2.49
N LYS A 2 -14.57 -15.17 3.56
CA LYS A 2 -13.83 -14.24 4.42
C LYS A 2 -12.40 -14.13 3.88
N LEU A 3 -11.94 -12.91 3.63
CA LEU A 3 -10.57 -12.63 3.17
C LEU A 3 -9.75 -12.01 4.31
N LYS A 4 -8.44 -12.21 4.27
CA LYS A 4 -7.45 -11.56 5.11
C LYS A 4 -6.70 -10.52 4.28
N ILE A 5 -6.86 -9.25 4.62
CA ILE A 5 -6.44 -8.12 3.79
C ILE A 5 -5.45 -7.25 4.57
N GLY A 6 -4.22 -7.16 4.08
CA GLY A 6 -3.25 -6.19 4.56
C GLY A 6 -3.50 -4.84 3.89
N ILE A 7 -3.59 -3.76 4.65
CA ILE A 7 -3.75 -2.40 4.15
C ILE A 7 -2.55 -1.56 4.57
N THR A 8 -1.92 -0.91 3.59
CA THR A 8 -0.82 0.03 3.82
C THR A 8 -1.16 1.40 3.26
N CYS A 9 -1.00 2.41 4.10
CA CYS A 9 -1.14 3.82 3.76
C CYS A 9 -0.20 4.66 4.62
N TYR A 10 -0.01 5.92 4.27
CA TYR A 10 0.57 6.86 5.22
C TYR A 10 -0.43 7.11 6.35
N PRO A 11 -0.02 7.00 7.62
CA PRO A 11 -0.91 7.12 8.78
C PRO A 11 -1.28 8.58 9.10
N THR A 12 -0.99 9.51 8.21
CA THR A 12 -1.16 10.96 8.38
C THR A 12 -2.60 11.41 8.11
N VAL A 13 -2.91 12.65 8.54
CA VAL A 13 -4.18 13.34 8.30
C VAL A 13 -4.28 13.79 6.84
N GLY A 14 -4.28 12.84 5.91
CA GLY A 14 -4.37 13.09 4.47
C GLY A 14 -5.49 12.27 3.82
N GLY A 15 -5.89 12.66 2.63
CA GLY A 15 -6.98 12.00 1.90
C GLY A 15 -6.78 10.51 1.71
N SER A 16 -5.55 10.09 1.40
CA SER A 16 -5.20 8.67 1.23
C SER A 16 -5.34 7.86 2.53
N GLY A 17 -4.89 8.42 3.65
CA GLY A 17 -5.03 7.78 4.97
C GLY A 17 -6.49 7.64 5.40
N VAL A 18 -7.32 8.65 5.09
CA VAL A 18 -8.77 8.60 5.33
C VAL A 18 -9.41 7.50 4.49
N VAL A 19 -9.17 7.49 3.18
CA VAL A 19 -9.75 6.48 2.26
C VAL A 19 -9.34 5.07 2.68
N ALA A 20 -8.05 4.83 2.94
CA ALA A 20 -7.55 3.53 3.35
C ALA A 20 -8.17 3.05 4.66
N THR A 21 -8.27 3.93 5.65
CA THR A 21 -8.80 3.57 6.97
C THR A 21 -10.28 3.31 6.93
N GLU A 22 -11.08 4.16 6.26
CA GLU A 22 -12.52 3.96 6.14
C GLU A 22 -12.84 2.69 5.31
N LEU A 23 -12.08 2.43 4.23
CA LEU A 23 -12.23 1.19 3.47
C LEU A 23 -11.95 -0.04 4.35
N GLY A 24 -10.87 -0.02 5.13
CA GLY A 24 -10.55 -1.12 6.03
C GLY A 24 -11.64 -1.38 7.07
N LYS A 25 -12.22 -0.33 7.64
CA LYS A 25 -13.35 -0.43 8.58
C LYS A 25 -14.58 -1.04 7.91
N MET A 26 -14.95 -0.56 6.72
CA MET A 26 -16.09 -1.10 5.96
C MET A 26 -15.90 -2.56 5.57
N LEU A 27 -14.68 -2.95 5.18
CA LEU A 27 -14.36 -4.35 4.87
C LEU A 27 -14.44 -5.23 6.13
N ALA A 28 -13.99 -4.72 7.28
CA ALA A 28 -14.12 -5.42 8.56
C ALA A 28 -15.60 -5.61 8.96
N GLU A 29 -16.44 -4.61 8.77
CA GLU A 29 -17.90 -4.70 8.99
C GLU A 29 -18.57 -5.73 8.07
N LYS A 30 -18.00 -5.96 6.88
CA LYS A 30 -18.43 -7.04 5.96
C LYS A 30 -17.89 -8.43 6.34
N GLY A 31 -17.15 -8.54 7.44
CA GLY A 31 -16.66 -9.80 7.98
C GLY A 31 -15.26 -10.21 7.50
N HIS A 32 -14.55 -9.36 6.75
CA HIS A 32 -13.16 -9.60 6.40
C HIS A 32 -12.23 -9.34 7.59
N GLU A 33 -11.03 -9.92 7.54
CA GLU A 33 -9.98 -9.70 8.55
C GLU A 33 -8.97 -8.69 7.99
N ILE A 34 -8.74 -7.60 8.70
CA ILE A 34 -7.98 -6.45 8.22
C ILE A 34 -6.70 -6.28 9.04
N HIS A 35 -5.59 -6.14 8.37
CA HIS A 35 -4.26 -5.96 8.93
C HIS A 35 -3.67 -4.63 8.43
N PHE A 36 -3.72 -3.58 9.23
CA PHE A 36 -3.03 -2.33 8.92
C PHE A 36 -1.54 -2.48 9.16
N ILE A 37 -0.73 -2.16 8.14
CA ILE A 37 0.73 -2.21 8.18
C ILE A 37 1.26 -0.80 7.88
N SER A 38 1.70 -0.08 8.91
CA SER A 38 2.13 1.31 8.81
C SER A 38 3.05 1.73 9.95
N SER A 39 3.71 2.88 9.83
CA SER A 39 4.67 3.37 10.83
C SER A 39 4.01 3.83 12.14
N SER A 40 2.73 4.22 12.10
CA SER A 40 1.91 4.50 13.28
C SER A 40 0.46 4.12 13.01
N ILE A 41 -0.35 4.07 14.06
CA ILE A 41 -1.77 3.74 13.94
C ILE A 41 -2.45 4.75 13.01
N PRO A 42 -3.21 4.30 11.99
CA PRO A 42 -3.96 5.18 11.11
C PRO A 42 -4.88 6.11 11.90
N PHE A 43 -4.83 7.39 11.58
CA PHE A 43 -5.43 8.46 12.39
C PHE A 43 -6.94 8.32 12.63
N ARG A 44 -7.67 7.65 11.73
CA ARG A 44 -9.12 7.38 11.88
C ARG A 44 -9.46 6.02 12.49
N LEU A 45 -8.47 5.24 12.85
CA LEU A 45 -8.68 3.98 13.55
C LEU A 45 -8.85 4.25 15.07
N ASN A 46 -9.99 4.80 15.44
CA ASN A 46 -10.30 5.31 16.77
C ASN A 46 -11.17 4.38 17.63
N LYS A 47 -11.50 3.20 17.12
CA LYS A 47 -12.27 2.18 17.82
C LYS A 47 -11.54 0.85 17.73
N MET A 48 -11.77 0.00 18.73
CA MET A 48 -11.35 -1.39 18.68
C MET A 48 -12.34 -2.22 17.86
N TYR A 49 -11.82 -3.00 16.94
CA TYR A 49 -12.57 -3.98 16.15
C TYR A 49 -11.98 -5.36 16.42
N CYS A 50 -12.81 -6.38 16.56
CA CYS A 50 -12.33 -7.75 16.85
C CYS A 50 -11.61 -8.40 15.65
N ASN A 51 -11.75 -7.84 14.45
CA ASN A 51 -11.18 -8.33 13.18
C ASN A 51 -10.28 -7.30 12.48
N ILE A 52 -9.82 -6.28 13.19
CA ILE A 52 -8.81 -5.33 12.72
C ILE A 52 -7.57 -5.45 13.60
N PHE A 53 -6.42 -5.65 12.97
CA PHE A 53 -5.12 -5.80 13.59
C PHE A 53 -4.18 -4.71 13.08
N TYR A 54 -3.23 -4.30 13.92
CA TYR A 54 -2.24 -3.30 13.57
C TYR A 54 -0.83 -3.89 13.70
N HIS A 55 -0.02 -3.66 12.68
CA HIS A 55 1.38 -4.08 12.61
C HIS A 55 2.27 -2.87 12.39
N GLN A 56 3.02 -2.51 13.41
CA GLN A 56 3.91 -1.35 13.34
C GLN A 56 5.14 -1.65 12.49
N VAL A 57 5.44 -0.72 11.59
CA VAL A 57 6.69 -0.68 10.82
C VAL A 57 7.69 0.16 11.61
N GLU A 58 8.72 -0.48 12.14
CA GLU A 58 9.82 0.19 12.81
C GLU A 58 10.93 0.48 11.81
N VAL A 59 11.34 1.72 11.73
CA VAL A 59 12.42 2.15 10.84
C VAL A 59 13.62 2.54 11.67
N ASN A 60 14.63 1.67 11.68
CA ASN A 60 15.86 1.91 12.41
C ASN A 60 16.80 2.81 11.60
N SER A 61 17.49 3.72 12.30
CA SER A 61 18.53 4.54 11.72
C SER A 61 19.89 3.86 11.91
N TYR A 62 20.62 3.66 10.82
CA TYR A 62 21.97 3.16 10.82
C TYR A 62 22.91 4.20 10.22
N SER A 63 24.12 4.30 10.78
CA SER A 63 25.11 5.32 10.35
C SER A 63 25.55 5.16 8.89
N VAL A 64 25.40 3.98 8.31
CA VAL A 64 25.74 3.71 6.90
C VAL A 64 24.68 4.19 5.92
N PHE A 65 23.46 4.48 6.37
CA PHE A 65 22.39 5.02 5.53
C PHE A 65 22.34 6.54 5.68
N GLN A 66 22.30 7.24 4.56
CA GLN A 66 22.10 8.69 4.55
C GLN A 66 20.71 9.06 5.12
N TYR A 67 19.70 8.22 4.83
CA TYR A 67 18.34 8.34 5.34
C TYR A 67 17.85 7.01 5.89
N PRO A 68 16.96 7.00 6.89
CA PRO A 68 16.34 5.77 7.37
C PRO A 68 15.64 5.02 6.24
N PRO A 69 15.87 3.70 6.08
CA PRO A 69 15.37 2.92 4.93
C PRO A 69 13.90 2.51 5.15
N TYR A 70 12.98 3.47 5.10
CA TYR A 70 11.55 3.23 5.31
C TYR A 70 10.98 2.16 4.37
N ASP A 71 11.30 2.25 3.08
CA ASP A 71 10.72 1.36 2.06
C ASP A 71 11.15 -0.08 2.26
N LEU A 72 12.42 -0.30 2.61
CA LEU A 72 12.95 -1.63 2.92
C LEU A 72 12.33 -2.21 4.21
N ALA A 73 12.20 -1.38 5.24
CA ALA A 73 11.56 -1.78 6.50
C ALA A 73 10.08 -2.14 6.28
N LEU A 74 9.37 -1.35 5.47
CA LEU A 74 7.97 -1.61 5.10
C LEU A 74 7.83 -2.91 4.31
N ALA A 75 8.63 -3.11 3.26
CA ALA A 75 8.59 -4.34 2.46
C ALA A 75 8.88 -5.59 3.31
N SER A 76 9.86 -5.51 4.21
CA SER A 76 10.18 -6.59 5.14
C SER A 76 9.02 -6.90 6.10
N LYS A 77 8.41 -5.86 6.69
CA LYS A 77 7.26 -6.03 7.58
C LYS A 77 6.06 -6.60 6.84
N MET A 78 5.78 -6.12 5.62
CA MET A 78 4.70 -6.69 4.77
C MET A 78 4.92 -8.18 4.53
N ALA A 79 6.14 -8.59 4.14
CA ALA A 79 6.46 -10.01 3.89
C ALA A 79 6.27 -10.88 5.14
N ASP A 80 6.68 -10.39 6.30
CA ASP A 80 6.50 -11.06 7.58
C ASP A 80 5.01 -11.25 7.92
N VAL A 81 4.21 -10.18 7.79
CA VAL A 81 2.77 -10.22 8.05
C VAL A 81 2.05 -11.14 7.06
N VAL A 82 2.39 -11.07 5.76
CA VAL A 82 1.83 -11.96 4.72
C VAL A 82 2.01 -13.43 5.10
N LYS A 83 3.22 -13.81 5.50
CA LYS A 83 3.54 -15.20 5.89
C LYS A 83 2.84 -15.62 7.17
N ARG A 84 2.94 -14.79 8.22
CA ARG A 84 2.45 -15.12 9.56
C ARG A 84 0.93 -15.19 9.61
N GLU A 85 0.27 -14.18 9.03
CA GLU A 85 -1.19 -14.07 9.05
C GLU A 85 -1.85 -14.77 7.87
N LYS A 86 -1.08 -15.20 6.86
CA LYS A 86 -1.57 -15.81 5.60
C LYS A 86 -2.53 -14.88 4.87
N LEU A 87 -2.05 -13.68 4.54
CA LEU A 87 -2.86 -12.69 3.86
C LEU A 87 -3.19 -13.14 2.43
N ASP A 88 -4.44 -12.92 2.02
CA ASP A 88 -4.91 -13.13 0.66
C ASP A 88 -4.56 -11.96 -0.25
N ILE A 89 -4.65 -10.73 0.30
CA ILE A 89 -4.48 -9.47 -0.43
C ILE A 89 -3.58 -8.51 0.35
N LEU A 90 -2.68 -7.82 -0.37
CA LEU A 90 -2.07 -6.57 0.04
C LEU A 90 -2.74 -5.44 -0.73
N HIS A 91 -3.52 -4.61 -0.05
CA HIS A 91 -4.11 -3.40 -0.61
C HIS A 91 -3.28 -2.19 -0.18
N VAL A 92 -2.59 -1.61 -1.13
CA VAL A 92 -1.69 -0.49 -0.89
C VAL A 92 -2.21 0.79 -1.54
N HIS A 93 -1.94 1.90 -0.89
CA HIS A 93 -2.31 3.22 -1.34
C HIS A 93 -1.04 3.97 -1.76
N TYR A 94 -0.99 4.40 -3.01
CA TYR A 94 0.12 4.94 -3.80
C TYR A 94 0.93 3.90 -4.59
N ALA A 95 1.22 4.26 -5.84
CA ALA A 95 2.09 3.48 -6.72
C ALA A 95 3.51 3.39 -6.16
N ILE A 96 4.02 4.48 -5.59
CA ILE A 96 5.29 4.53 -4.87
C ILE A 96 5.13 5.25 -3.52
N PRO A 97 5.80 4.78 -2.46
CA PRO A 97 6.64 3.58 -2.43
C PRO A 97 5.85 2.28 -2.23
N HIS A 98 4.55 2.37 -1.90
CA HIS A 98 3.79 1.28 -1.29
C HIS A 98 3.57 0.10 -2.24
N ALA A 99 3.25 0.32 -3.53
CA ALA A 99 3.10 -0.79 -4.48
C ALA A 99 4.43 -1.52 -4.69
N VAL A 100 5.53 -0.79 -4.81
CA VAL A 100 6.87 -1.40 -4.95
C VAL A 100 7.24 -2.22 -3.70
N CYS A 101 6.95 -1.71 -2.51
CA CYS A 101 7.14 -2.46 -1.27
C CYS A 101 6.30 -3.74 -1.23
N ALA A 102 5.05 -3.69 -1.70
CA ALA A 102 4.17 -4.86 -1.78
C ALA A 102 4.68 -5.89 -2.79
N ILE A 103 5.22 -5.47 -3.92
CA ILE A 103 5.85 -6.36 -4.91
C ILE A 103 7.04 -7.09 -4.31
N LEU A 104 7.93 -6.38 -3.62
CA LEU A 104 9.05 -6.99 -2.90
C LEU A 104 8.56 -7.96 -1.82
N ALA A 105 7.55 -7.57 -1.04
CA ALA A 105 6.97 -8.42 -0.01
C ALA A 105 6.36 -9.69 -0.61
N LYS A 106 5.66 -9.58 -1.74
CA LYS A 106 5.11 -10.73 -2.48
C LYS A 106 6.22 -11.70 -2.90
N GLN A 107 7.31 -11.20 -3.48
CA GLN A 107 8.47 -12.03 -3.86
C GLN A 107 9.10 -12.73 -2.65
N MET A 108 9.30 -12.01 -1.54
CA MET A 108 9.88 -12.56 -0.31
C MET A 108 8.95 -13.55 0.41
N SER A 109 7.64 -13.48 0.18
CA SER A 109 6.65 -14.34 0.86
C SER A 109 6.18 -15.56 0.07
N GLY A 110 6.63 -15.75 -1.18
CA GLY A 110 6.33 -16.92 -1.99
C GLY A 110 5.36 -16.68 -3.16
N ASN A 111 5.09 -15.43 -3.52
CA ASN A 111 4.31 -14.99 -4.70
C ASN A 111 2.80 -15.32 -4.71
N GLU A 112 2.21 -15.75 -3.62
CA GLU A 112 0.77 -16.11 -3.60
C GLU A 112 -0.16 -14.92 -3.33
N VAL A 113 0.26 -13.95 -2.51
CA VAL A 113 -0.57 -12.80 -2.14
C VAL A 113 -0.90 -11.93 -3.36
N LYS A 114 -2.15 -11.45 -3.45
CA LYS A 114 -2.59 -10.53 -4.50
C LYS A 114 -2.36 -9.08 -4.11
N ILE A 115 -1.96 -8.25 -5.07
CA ILE A 115 -1.68 -6.83 -4.86
C ILE A 115 -2.79 -5.99 -5.50
N VAL A 116 -3.42 -5.16 -4.68
CA VAL A 116 -4.34 -4.11 -5.12
C VAL A 116 -3.69 -2.76 -4.81
N THR A 117 -3.59 -1.90 -5.82
CA THR A 117 -3.00 -0.56 -5.66
C THR A 117 -4.05 0.50 -5.95
N THR A 118 -4.27 1.41 -5.00
CA THR A 118 -5.13 2.59 -5.19
C THR A 118 -4.28 3.84 -5.40
N LEU A 119 -4.45 4.50 -6.55
CA LEU A 119 -3.81 5.75 -6.90
C LEU A 119 -4.59 6.93 -6.31
N HIS A 120 -3.89 7.94 -5.79
CA HIS A 120 -4.51 9.07 -5.07
C HIS A 120 -4.33 10.44 -5.74
N GLY A 121 -3.47 10.55 -6.74
CA GLY A 121 -3.23 11.76 -7.48
C GLY A 121 -1.78 12.22 -7.41
N THR A 122 -1.26 12.55 -6.23
CA THR A 122 0.12 13.04 -6.06
C THR A 122 1.16 12.08 -6.65
N ASP A 123 0.94 10.78 -6.51
CA ASP A 123 1.77 9.72 -7.08
C ASP A 123 1.82 9.75 -8.62
N ILE A 124 0.82 10.29 -9.26
CA ILE A 124 0.73 10.39 -10.73
C ILE A 124 1.00 11.81 -11.22
N THR A 125 0.29 12.80 -10.68
CA THR A 125 0.31 14.17 -11.21
C THR A 125 1.52 14.99 -10.78
N VAL A 126 2.16 14.61 -9.69
CA VAL A 126 3.38 15.26 -9.17
C VAL A 126 4.59 14.37 -9.36
N LEU A 127 4.60 13.19 -8.71
CA LEU A 127 5.75 12.28 -8.76
C LEU A 127 5.91 11.63 -10.15
N GLY A 128 4.82 11.41 -10.87
CA GLY A 128 4.85 10.87 -12.24
C GLY A 128 5.52 11.79 -13.27
N GLN A 129 5.68 13.07 -12.95
CA GLN A 129 6.41 14.03 -13.81
C GLN A 129 7.93 14.02 -13.57
N ASP A 130 8.40 13.36 -12.51
CA ASP A 130 9.83 13.21 -12.25
C ASP A 130 10.38 12.04 -13.08
N PRO A 131 11.29 12.29 -14.05
CA PRO A 131 11.84 11.22 -14.90
C PRO A 131 12.54 10.11 -14.12
N SER A 132 13.04 10.39 -12.92
CA SER A 132 13.69 9.41 -12.07
C SER A 132 12.70 8.42 -11.44
N LEU A 133 11.42 8.78 -11.36
CA LEU A 133 10.37 8.00 -10.68
C LEU A 133 9.36 7.38 -11.65
N THR A 134 9.21 7.92 -12.87
CA THR A 134 8.19 7.49 -13.83
C THR A 134 8.23 5.97 -14.10
N ASN A 135 9.42 5.42 -14.35
CA ASN A 135 9.58 3.98 -14.60
C ASN A 135 9.22 3.13 -13.37
N LEU A 136 9.52 3.63 -12.18
CA LEU A 136 9.20 2.92 -10.93
C LEU A 136 7.70 2.94 -10.67
N ILE A 137 7.02 4.05 -10.96
CA ILE A 137 5.57 4.18 -10.87
C ILE A 137 4.90 3.23 -11.88
N LYS A 138 5.36 3.24 -13.14
CA LYS A 138 4.88 2.32 -14.18
C LYS A 138 5.03 0.87 -13.74
N PHE A 139 6.19 0.48 -13.25
CA PHE A 139 6.46 -0.84 -12.71
C PHE A 139 5.49 -1.22 -11.58
N GLY A 140 5.28 -0.33 -10.60
CA GLY A 140 4.35 -0.55 -9.50
C GLY A 140 2.92 -0.81 -9.97
N ILE A 141 2.45 -0.04 -10.97
CA ILE A 141 1.14 -0.20 -11.59
C ILE A 141 1.05 -1.55 -12.32
N GLU A 142 2.00 -1.85 -13.18
CA GLU A 142 1.98 -3.05 -14.05
C GLU A 142 2.10 -4.37 -13.27
N GLN A 143 2.84 -4.38 -12.17
CA GLN A 143 3.02 -5.55 -11.32
C GLN A 143 1.89 -5.76 -10.29
N SER A 144 1.00 -4.78 -10.13
CA SER A 144 -0.19 -4.96 -9.31
C SER A 144 -1.21 -5.87 -10.00
N ASP A 145 -1.89 -6.75 -9.25
CA ASP A 145 -2.95 -7.61 -9.80
C ASP A 145 -4.20 -6.76 -10.20
N VAL A 146 -4.50 -5.70 -9.41
CA VAL A 146 -5.57 -4.74 -9.69
C VAL A 146 -5.09 -3.34 -9.34
N VAL A 147 -5.44 -2.36 -10.17
CA VAL A 147 -5.20 -0.94 -9.91
C VAL A 147 -6.51 -0.18 -9.92
N THR A 148 -6.69 0.72 -8.97
CA THR A 148 -7.84 1.61 -8.88
C THR A 148 -7.38 3.05 -8.75
N GLY A 149 -8.17 3.98 -9.25
CA GLY A 149 -8.00 5.42 -9.07
C GLY A 149 -9.15 6.02 -8.31
N VAL A 150 -8.90 7.07 -7.53
CA VAL A 150 -9.94 7.76 -6.75
C VAL A 150 -10.92 8.57 -7.60
N SER A 151 -10.63 8.74 -8.89
CA SER A 151 -11.52 9.39 -9.87
C SER A 151 -11.22 8.94 -11.30
N ASN A 152 -12.21 9.05 -12.19
CA ASN A 152 -12.02 8.81 -13.62
C ASN A 152 -10.99 9.75 -14.25
N SER A 153 -10.93 11.00 -13.79
CA SER A 153 -9.91 11.96 -14.23
C SER A 153 -8.49 11.49 -13.90
N LEU A 154 -8.28 10.93 -12.71
CA LEU A 154 -6.98 10.37 -12.34
C LEU A 154 -6.61 9.15 -13.18
N VAL A 155 -7.56 8.28 -13.48
CA VAL A 155 -7.34 7.12 -14.36
C VAL A 155 -6.89 7.60 -15.75
N GLN A 156 -7.58 8.61 -16.33
CA GLN A 156 -7.19 9.18 -17.61
C GLN A 156 -5.79 9.80 -17.57
N GLN A 157 -5.49 10.61 -16.56
CA GLN A 157 -4.15 11.20 -16.39
C GLN A 157 -3.06 10.13 -16.20
N THR A 158 -3.36 9.02 -15.55
CA THR A 158 -2.42 7.90 -15.41
C THR A 158 -2.06 7.32 -16.79
N HIS A 159 -3.04 7.10 -17.66
CA HIS A 159 -2.78 6.64 -19.02
C HIS A 159 -1.98 7.65 -19.85
N GLU A 160 -2.24 8.94 -19.67
CA GLU A 160 -1.54 10.01 -20.41
C GLU A 160 -0.09 10.20 -19.95
N LEU A 161 0.17 10.20 -18.63
CA LEU A 161 1.47 10.54 -18.05
C LEU A 161 2.39 9.33 -17.87
N ILE A 162 1.84 8.19 -17.48
CA ILE A 162 2.62 6.98 -17.14
C ILE A 162 2.56 5.97 -18.29
N ALA A 163 1.48 5.96 -19.08
CA ALA A 163 1.24 5.02 -20.17
C ALA A 163 1.52 3.56 -19.77
N PRO A 164 0.87 3.03 -18.72
CA PRO A 164 1.04 1.63 -18.36
C PRO A 164 0.41 0.73 -19.44
N ASP A 165 0.93 -0.49 -19.57
CA ASP A 165 0.44 -1.50 -20.51
C ASP A 165 -0.82 -2.25 -20.01
N LYS A 166 -1.54 -1.63 -19.08
CA LYS A 166 -2.69 -2.18 -18.35
C LYS A 166 -3.94 -1.31 -18.49
#